data_69d42e4ed2019f5490a8f470b90025f8
#
_entry.id   69d42e4ed2019f5490a8f470b90025f8
#
_cell.length_a   1.000
_cell.length_b   1.000
_cell.length_c   1.000
_cell.angle_alpha   90.00
_cell.angle_beta   90.00
_cell.angle_gamma   90.00
#
_symmetry.space_group_name_H-M   'P 1'
#
loop_
_entity.id
_entity.type
_entity.pdbx_description
1 polymer ?
#
loop_
_entity_poly.entity_id
_entity_poly.type
_entity_poly.pdbx_seq_one_letter_code
_entity_poly.pdbx_strand_id
1 'polypeptide(L)'
;YDTVALLADGSIVSCGYHSYDSLKGADQYTRIFAGSYGAAAVNSLGQLVSSNKSITAENAQLLLELPIGTGCHAALYADGRLVSSVLGDEVWENIVQADISPRALLAVDGDGNIRSRFFRESDSVEFPVSGRAVLCGAGTEHYVFVLEDGSLAAFGDNSYGQCDVQKLAAKAAKD
;
A
#
# COMPACT_ATOMS: atom_id res chain seq x y z
N TYR A 1 19.26 -1.50 1.31
CA TYR A 1 19.18 -0.31 2.19
C TYR A 1 19.47 0.93 1.34
N ASP A 2 18.39 1.54 0.83
CA ASP A 2 18.48 2.64 -0.12
C ASP A 2 17.53 3.75 0.29
N THR A 3 17.89 4.96 -0.09
CA THR A 3 17.03 6.13 0.05
C THR A 3 16.77 6.69 -1.35
N VAL A 4 15.52 6.96 -1.63
CA VAL A 4 15.08 7.64 -2.86
C VAL A 4 14.26 8.86 -2.46
N ALA A 5 14.54 10.00 -3.04
CA ALA A 5 13.83 11.24 -2.77
C ALA A 5 13.38 11.90 -4.09
N LEU A 6 12.15 12.38 -4.09
CA LEU A 6 11.59 13.23 -5.13
C LEU A 6 11.81 14.68 -4.75
N LEU A 7 12.45 15.44 -5.61
CA LEU A 7 12.71 16.86 -5.41
C LEU A 7 11.54 17.71 -5.92
N ALA A 8 11.50 18.96 -5.50
CA ALA A 8 10.43 19.90 -5.86
C ALA A 8 10.37 20.21 -7.38
N ASP A 9 11.47 20.03 -8.10
CA ASP A 9 11.55 20.18 -9.54
C ASP A 9 11.12 18.92 -10.33
N GLY A 10 10.68 17.87 -9.61
CA GLY A 10 10.28 16.60 -10.19
C GLY A 10 11.43 15.65 -10.49
N SER A 11 12.67 16.00 -10.14
CA SER A 11 13.81 15.10 -10.29
C SER A 11 13.92 14.11 -9.12
N ILE A 12 14.59 12.98 -9.36
CA ILE A 12 14.81 11.93 -8.35
C ILE A 12 16.30 11.87 -8.01
N VAL A 13 16.58 11.84 -6.72
CA VAL A 13 17.91 11.53 -6.16
C VAL A 13 17.85 10.26 -5.33
N SER A 14 18.92 9.49 -5.35
CA SER A 14 19.00 8.24 -4.59
C SER A 14 20.41 8.05 -4.04
N CYS A 15 20.48 7.36 -2.89
CA CYS A 15 21.73 6.88 -2.32
C CYS A 15 21.50 5.52 -1.64
N GLY A 16 22.51 4.68 -1.61
CA GLY A 16 22.44 3.35 -1.03
C GLY A 16 23.18 2.30 -1.86
N TYR A 17 22.75 1.06 -1.71
CA TYR A 17 23.38 -0.10 -2.32
C TYR A 17 23.03 -0.28 -3.81
N HIS A 18 21.79 0.06 -4.19
CA HIS A 18 21.30 -0.08 -5.56
C HIS A 18 21.37 1.23 -6.33
N SER A 19 21.59 1.13 -7.64
CA SER A 19 21.47 2.26 -8.56
C SER A 19 20.05 2.33 -9.11
N TYR A 20 19.46 3.51 -9.03
CA TYR A 20 18.15 3.82 -9.63
C TYR A 20 18.29 4.68 -10.88
N ASP A 21 19.34 4.42 -11.67
CA ASP A 21 19.65 5.23 -12.87
C ASP A 21 18.52 5.21 -13.90
N SER A 22 17.68 4.15 -13.93
CA SER A 22 16.49 4.11 -14.77
C SER A 22 15.43 5.15 -14.40
N LEU A 23 15.46 5.66 -13.17
CA LEU A 23 14.58 6.74 -12.70
C LEU A 23 15.24 8.13 -12.79
N LYS A 24 16.52 8.21 -13.15
CA LYS A 24 17.27 9.46 -13.33
C LYS A 24 17.15 9.97 -14.78
N GLY A 25 15.93 9.95 -15.33
CA GLY A 25 15.67 10.43 -16.69
C GLY A 25 15.36 11.91 -16.76
N ALA A 26 15.02 12.37 -17.97
CA ALA A 26 14.55 13.72 -18.25
C ALA A 26 13.09 13.95 -17.81
N ASP A 27 12.42 12.93 -17.30
CA ASP A 27 11.03 13.00 -16.91
C ASP A 27 10.86 13.76 -15.59
N GLN A 28 9.83 14.57 -15.52
CA GLN A 28 9.38 15.17 -14.26
C GLN A 28 8.45 14.20 -13.58
N TYR A 29 8.82 13.78 -12.38
CA TYR A 29 8.03 12.87 -11.59
C TYR A 29 7.16 13.62 -10.59
N THR A 30 6.00 13.03 -10.28
CA THR A 30 5.00 13.58 -9.34
C THR A 30 4.85 12.73 -8.09
N ARG A 31 5.27 11.46 -8.17
CA ARG A 31 5.22 10.50 -7.05
C ARG A 31 6.38 9.52 -7.13
N ILE A 32 6.82 9.04 -5.98
CA ILE A 32 7.76 7.93 -5.86
C ILE A 32 7.22 6.86 -4.91
N PHE A 33 7.62 5.63 -5.19
CA PHE A 33 7.38 4.45 -4.38
C PHE A 33 8.70 3.73 -4.19
N ALA A 34 9.02 3.34 -2.96
CA ALA A 34 10.25 2.62 -2.67
C ALA A 34 9.94 1.33 -1.92
N GLY A 35 10.49 0.24 -2.39
CA GLY A 35 10.42 -1.08 -1.82
C GLY A 35 11.80 -1.65 -1.51
N SER A 36 11.87 -2.87 -1.01
CA SER A 36 13.14 -3.50 -0.63
C SER A 36 14.06 -3.84 -1.80
N TYR A 37 13.51 -3.98 -3.01
CA TYR A 37 14.24 -4.43 -4.19
C TYR A 37 14.16 -3.47 -5.36
N GLY A 38 13.58 -2.31 -5.17
CA GLY A 38 13.43 -1.35 -6.24
C GLY A 38 12.70 -0.09 -5.82
N ALA A 39 12.63 0.83 -6.77
CA ALA A 39 11.80 2.01 -6.69
C ALA A 39 11.02 2.18 -7.99
N ALA A 40 9.89 2.83 -7.89
CA ALA A 40 9.09 3.25 -9.02
C ALA A 40 8.69 4.72 -8.86
N ALA A 41 8.42 5.36 -9.97
CA ALA A 41 7.98 6.74 -9.99
C ALA A 41 6.88 6.94 -11.02
N VAL A 42 5.95 7.84 -10.74
CA VAL A 42 4.93 8.28 -11.69
C VAL A 42 5.36 9.62 -12.27
N ASN A 43 5.47 9.70 -13.58
CA ASN A 43 5.82 10.95 -14.27
C ASN A 43 4.62 11.90 -14.41
N SER A 44 4.85 13.10 -14.92
CA SER A 44 3.81 14.12 -15.15
C SER A 44 2.72 13.69 -16.14
N LEU A 45 2.99 12.66 -16.96
CA LEU A 45 2.02 12.07 -17.89
C LEU A 45 1.19 10.94 -17.26
N GLY A 46 1.41 10.63 -15.96
CA GLY A 46 0.75 9.54 -15.25
C GLY A 46 1.33 8.15 -15.53
N GLN A 47 2.47 8.07 -16.23
CA GLN A 47 3.11 6.80 -16.55
C GLN A 47 3.99 6.34 -15.39
N LEU A 48 3.92 5.05 -15.08
CA LEU A 48 4.79 4.42 -14.09
C LEU A 48 6.13 4.02 -14.73
N VAL A 49 7.21 4.51 -14.15
CA VAL A 49 8.58 4.10 -14.47
C VAL A 49 9.14 3.35 -13.27
N SER A 50 9.58 2.11 -13.46
CA SER A 50 10.11 1.28 -12.38
C SER A 50 11.57 0.89 -12.62
N SER A 51 12.36 0.87 -11.55
CA SER A 51 13.70 0.29 -11.56
C SER A 51 13.65 -1.24 -11.65
N ASN A 52 12.53 -1.85 -11.26
CA ASN A 52 12.28 -3.27 -11.40
C ASN A 52 11.44 -3.53 -12.65
N LYS A 53 12.05 -4.14 -13.66
CA LYS A 53 11.41 -4.42 -14.96
C LYS A 53 10.21 -5.40 -14.88
N SER A 54 10.01 -6.06 -13.77
CA SER A 54 8.86 -6.98 -13.56
C SER A 54 7.55 -6.24 -13.20
N ILE A 55 7.63 -4.94 -12.92
CA ILE A 55 6.45 -4.12 -12.61
C ILE A 55 6.04 -3.37 -13.88
N THR A 56 4.89 -3.72 -14.44
CA THR A 56 4.35 -3.15 -15.69
C THR A 56 3.02 -2.44 -15.49
N ALA A 57 2.82 -1.78 -14.35
CA ALA A 57 1.58 -1.09 -14.05
C ALA A 57 1.62 0.36 -14.57
N GLU A 58 1.32 0.58 -15.85
CA GLU A 58 1.18 1.92 -16.40
C GLU A 58 -0.07 2.62 -15.83
N ASN A 59 0.07 3.91 -15.50
CA ASN A 59 -1.02 4.76 -14.97
C ASN A 59 -1.60 4.34 -13.60
N ALA A 60 -0.85 3.60 -12.79
CA ALA A 60 -1.28 3.28 -11.43
C ALA A 60 -1.25 4.53 -10.53
N GLN A 61 -2.30 4.74 -9.73
CA GLN A 61 -2.34 5.80 -8.71
C GLN A 61 -1.53 5.44 -7.46
N LEU A 62 -1.51 4.16 -7.13
CA LEU A 62 -0.80 3.62 -5.97
C LEU A 62 -0.12 2.34 -6.39
N LEU A 63 1.14 2.22 -6.07
CA LEU A 63 1.89 0.98 -6.17
C LEU A 63 2.31 0.55 -4.78
N LEU A 64 1.99 -0.69 -4.44
CA LEU A 64 2.36 -1.34 -3.19
C LEU A 64 3.34 -2.47 -3.52
N GLU A 65 4.44 -2.53 -2.81
CA GLU A 65 5.44 -3.60 -2.96
C GLU A 65 5.81 -4.15 -1.59
N LEU A 66 5.84 -5.47 -1.47
CA LEU A 66 6.32 -6.10 -0.26
C LEU A 66 7.83 -5.95 -0.11
N PRO A 67 8.29 -5.58 1.10
CA PRO A 67 9.70 -5.32 1.36
C PRO A 67 10.61 -6.56 1.30
N ILE A 68 10.10 -7.76 1.18
CA ILE A 68 10.90 -8.99 1.27
C ILE A 68 10.72 -9.81 0.00
N GLY A 69 11.61 -9.67 -0.99
CA GLY A 69 11.97 -10.63 -2.06
C GLY A 69 10.92 -11.56 -2.66
N THR A 70 9.66 -11.36 -2.37
CA THR A 70 8.57 -12.24 -2.74
C THR A 70 8.01 -11.94 -4.13
N GLY A 71 8.39 -10.80 -4.73
CA GLY A 71 7.80 -10.32 -5.98
C GLY A 71 6.31 -9.96 -5.85
N CYS A 72 5.78 -9.90 -4.64
CA CYS A 72 4.40 -9.52 -4.42
C CYS A 72 4.24 -8.02 -4.55
N HIS A 73 3.37 -7.60 -5.44
CA HIS A 73 3.03 -6.20 -5.67
C HIS A 73 1.53 -6.05 -5.94
N ALA A 74 1.02 -4.86 -5.70
CA ALA A 74 -0.34 -4.48 -6.06
C ALA A 74 -0.34 -3.07 -6.65
N ALA A 75 -1.15 -2.85 -7.66
CA ALA A 75 -1.32 -1.57 -8.32
C ALA A 75 -2.80 -1.18 -8.31
N LEU A 76 -3.10 -0.01 -7.74
CA LEU A 76 -4.42 0.59 -7.74
C LEU A 76 -4.47 1.68 -8.82
N TYR A 77 -5.46 1.60 -9.69
CA TYR A 77 -5.69 2.52 -10.78
C TYR A 77 -6.76 3.58 -10.46
N ALA A 78 -6.75 4.67 -11.22
CA ALA A 78 -7.71 5.77 -11.08
C ALA A 78 -9.18 5.36 -11.29
N ASP A 79 -9.41 4.31 -12.03
CA ASP A 79 -10.75 3.75 -12.29
C ASP A 79 -11.23 2.81 -11.19
N GLY A 80 -10.46 2.66 -10.11
CA GLY A 80 -10.79 1.79 -8.98
C GLY A 80 -10.43 0.32 -9.18
N ARG A 81 -9.72 -0.04 -10.25
CA ARG A 81 -9.21 -1.40 -10.42
C ARG A 81 -7.97 -1.61 -9.57
N LEU A 82 -7.94 -2.70 -8.82
CA LEU A 82 -6.77 -3.20 -8.11
C LEU A 82 -6.33 -4.52 -8.74
N VAL A 83 -5.11 -4.56 -9.22
CA VAL A 83 -4.44 -5.76 -9.72
C VAL A 83 -3.25 -6.10 -8.84
N SER A 84 -2.99 -7.38 -8.65
CA SER A 84 -1.88 -7.82 -7.79
C SER A 84 -1.39 -9.19 -8.20
N SER A 85 -0.09 -9.43 -8.05
CA SER A 85 0.49 -10.75 -8.24
C SER A 85 -0.12 -11.82 -7.32
N VAL A 86 -0.68 -11.42 -6.16
CA VAL A 86 -1.33 -12.34 -5.22
C VAL A 86 -2.78 -12.66 -5.56
N LEU A 87 -3.39 -11.89 -6.45
CA LEU A 87 -4.73 -12.14 -6.98
C LEU A 87 -4.70 -13.02 -8.26
N GLY A 88 -3.52 -13.20 -8.87
CA GLY A 88 -3.40 -13.86 -10.16
C GLY A 88 -4.15 -13.07 -11.24
N ASP A 89 -5.08 -13.73 -11.93
CA ASP A 89 -5.90 -13.10 -12.98
C ASP A 89 -7.13 -12.37 -12.44
N GLU A 90 -7.38 -12.45 -11.12
CA GLU A 90 -8.50 -11.74 -10.49
C GLU A 90 -8.20 -10.23 -10.40
N VAL A 91 -9.19 -9.41 -10.74
CA VAL A 91 -9.16 -7.97 -10.59
C VAL A 91 -10.21 -7.55 -9.57
N TRP A 92 -9.82 -6.77 -8.58
CA TRP A 92 -10.77 -6.14 -7.68
C TRP A 92 -11.17 -4.78 -8.24
N GLU A 93 -12.45 -4.54 -8.32
CA GLU A 93 -13.03 -3.30 -8.84
C GLU A 93 -13.62 -2.44 -7.72
N ASN A 94 -13.86 -1.17 -8.02
CA ASN A 94 -14.40 -0.17 -7.09
C ASN A 94 -13.51 0.06 -5.86
N ILE A 95 -12.19 -0.18 -5.96
CA ILE A 95 -11.27 0.00 -4.84
C ILE A 95 -10.86 1.47 -4.74
N VAL A 96 -10.91 2.02 -3.53
CA VAL A 96 -10.52 3.40 -3.24
C VAL A 96 -9.22 3.49 -2.46
N GLN A 97 -8.86 2.42 -1.75
CA GLN A 97 -7.61 2.36 -0.98
C GLN A 97 -7.19 0.90 -0.79
N ALA A 98 -5.89 0.66 -0.75
CA ALA A 98 -5.33 -0.67 -0.49
C ALA A 98 -4.01 -0.57 0.27
N ASP A 99 -3.65 -1.64 0.94
CA ASP A 99 -2.35 -1.84 1.56
C ASP A 99 -1.94 -3.32 1.52
N ILE A 100 -0.64 -3.58 1.56
CA ILE A 100 -0.09 -4.94 1.45
C ILE A 100 0.94 -5.19 2.55
N SER A 101 0.84 -6.33 3.20
CA SER A 101 1.77 -6.83 4.21
C SER A 101 2.36 -8.17 3.79
N PRO A 102 3.37 -8.72 4.52
CA PRO A 102 3.89 -10.06 4.25
C PRO A 102 2.87 -11.20 4.35
N ARG A 103 1.68 -10.94 4.87
CA ARG A 103 0.64 -11.96 5.08
C ARG A 103 -0.66 -11.71 4.32
N ALA A 104 -0.94 -10.45 3.96
CA ALA A 104 -2.22 -10.10 3.34
C ALA A 104 -2.14 -8.88 2.43
N LEU A 105 -2.96 -8.90 1.39
CA LEU A 105 -3.43 -7.73 0.66
C LEU A 105 -4.78 -7.33 1.24
N LEU A 106 -4.91 -6.07 1.64
CA LEU A 106 -6.16 -5.45 2.10
C LEU A 106 -6.60 -4.37 1.12
N ALA A 107 -7.88 -4.17 1.03
CA ALA A 107 -8.45 -3.05 0.28
C ALA A 107 -9.78 -2.60 0.89
N VAL A 108 -10.11 -1.34 0.65
CA VAL A 108 -11.42 -0.75 0.94
C VAL A 108 -12.06 -0.37 -0.40
N ASP A 109 -13.29 -0.79 -0.63
CA ASP A 109 -14.05 -0.40 -1.82
C ASP A 109 -14.83 0.91 -1.61
N GLY A 110 -15.39 1.46 -2.69
CA GLY A 110 -16.16 2.71 -2.67
C GLY A 110 -17.43 2.65 -1.82
N ASP A 111 -17.90 1.46 -1.46
CA ASP A 111 -19.01 1.24 -0.57
C ASP A 111 -18.59 1.11 0.90
N GLY A 112 -17.28 1.14 1.17
CA GLY A 112 -16.70 1.03 2.49
C GLY A 112 -16.59 -0.42 2.98
N ASN A 113 -16.71 -1.41 2.09
CA ASN A 113 -16.47 -2.79 2.46
C ASN A 113 -14.97 -3.10 2.44
N ILE A 114 -14.57 -3.98 3.35
CA ILE A 114 -13.21 -4.48 3.44
C ILE A 114 -13.08 -5.73 2.57
N ARG A 115 -12.07 -5.72 1.69
CA ARG A 115 -11.62 -6.90 0.95
C ARG A 115 -10.26 -7.32 1.46
N SER A 116 -10.05 -8.64 1.55
CA SER A 116 -8.78 -9.20 1.99
C SER A 116 -8.42 -10.45 1.19
N ARG A 117 -7.12 -10.60 0.93
CA ARG A 117 -6.53 -11.83 0.41
C ARG A 117 -5.34 -12.18 1.29
N PHE A 118 -5.49 -13.22 2.10
CA PHE A 118 -4.41 -13.78 2.88
C PHE A 118 -3.56 -14.70 2.02
N PHE A 119 -2.24 -14.68 2.20
CA PHE A 119 -1.31 -15.48 1.39
C PHE A 119 -1.24 -16.92 1.85
N ARG A 120 -1.67 -17.16 3.11
CA ARG A 120 -1.85 -18.50 3.69
C ARG A 120 -3.20 -18.54 4.41
N GLU A 121 -3.88 -19.66 4.30
CA GLU A 121 -5.18 -19.86 4.97
C GLU A 121 -5.06 -19.75 6.51
N SER A 122 -3.92 -20.22 7.07
CA SER A 122 -3.62 -20.10 8.50
C SER A 122 -3.52 -18.66 9.03
N ASP A 123 -3.30 -17.70 8.16
CA ASP A 123 -3.14 -16.29 8.52
C ASP A 123 -4.47 -15.51 8.46
N SER A 124 -5.54 -16.17 8.03
CA SER A 124 -6.87 -15.57 7.81
C SER A 124 -7.44 -15.00 9.10
N VAL A 125 -7.87 -13.74 9.04
CA VAL A 125 -8.53 -13.01 10.13
C VAL A 125 -9.86 -12.48 9.61
N GLU A 126 -10.91 -12.62 10.40
CA GLU A 126 -12.18 -11.96 10.12
C GLU A 126 -12.16 -10.52 10.65
N PHE A 127 -12.78 -9.62 9.90
CA PHE A 127 -12.90 -8.21 10.24
C PHE A 127 -14.36 -7.84 10.52
N PRO A 128 -14.90 -8.14 11.72
CA PRO A 128 -16.27 -7.80 12.07
C PRO A 128 -16.42 -6.30 12.36
N VAL A 129 -16.25 -5.49 11.33
CA VAL A 129 -16.35 -4.03 11.41
C VAL A 129 -17.81 -3.60 11.27
N SER A 130 -18.28 -2.77 12.20
CA SER A 130 -19.60 -2.14 12.13
C SER A 130 -19.43 -0.73 11.58
N GLY A 131 -19.80 -0.51 10.32
CA GLY A 131 -19.67 0.78 9.64
C GLY A 131 -18.82 0.69 8.37
N ARG A 132 -18.75 1.80 7.66
CA ARG A 132 -17.99 1.93 6.42
C ARG A 132 -16.53 2.20 6.73
N ALA A 133 -15.63 1.39 6.20
CA ALA A 133 -14.21 1.69 6.22
C ALA A 133 -13.87 2.75 5.16
N VAL A 134 -12.90 3.60 5.45
CA VAL A 134 -12.36 4.59 4.51
C VAL A 134 -10.88 4.42 4.25
N LEU A 135 -10.14 3.83 5.19
CA LEU A 135 -8.72 3.48 5.05
C LEU A 135 -8.45 2.12 5.67
N CYS A 136 -7.47 1.42 5.14
CA CYS A 136 -6.89 0.24 5.78
C CYS A 136 -5.36 0.36 5.87
N GLY A 137 -4.79 -0.29 6.87
CA GLY A 137 -3.35 -0.45 7.04
C GLY A 137 -3.03 -1.90 7.44
N ALA A 138 -2.05 -2.49 6.77
CA ALA A 138 -1.65 -3.87 6.96
C ALA A 138 -0.26 -3.96 7.60
N GLY A 139 -0.20 -4.35 8.86
CA GLY A 139 1.03 -4.77 9.52
C GLY A 139 1.35 -6.25 9.25
N THR A 140 2.43 -6.76 9.80
CA THR A 140 2.81 -8.17 9.61
C THR A 140 1.78 -9.13 10.20
N GLU A 141 1.22 -8.81 11.35
CA GLU A 141 0.31 -9.67 12.11
C GLU A 141 -0.89 -8.91 12.69
N HIS A 142 -1.05 -7.63 12.34
CA HIS A 142 -2.18 -6.82 12.77
C HIS A 142 -2.66 -5.92 11.62
N TYR A 143 -3.92 -5.52 11.69
CA TYR A 143 -4.61 -4.79 10.64
C TYR A 143 -5.42 -3.67 11.27
N VAL A 144 -5.41 -2.50 10.68
CA VAL A 144 -6.12 -1.32 11.21
C VAL A 144 -7.00 -0.73 10.14
N PHE A 145 -8.18 -0.29 10.53
CA PHE A 145 -9.13 0.39 9.66
C PHE A 145 -9.55 1.71 10.29
N VAL A 146 -9.65 2.73 9.46
CA VAL A 146 -10.32 3.98 9.82
C VAL A 146 -11.74 3.92 9.26
N LEU A 147 -12.73 4.20 10.09
CA LEU A 147 -14.13 4.22 9.69
C LEU A 147 -14.59 5.64 9.31
N GLU A 148 -15.70 5.74 8.59
CA GLU A 148 -16.25 6.99 8.10
C GLU A 148 -16.58 7.98 9.23
N ASP A 149 -16.92 7.49 10.41
CA ASP A 149 -17.17 8.32 11.61
C ASP A 149 -15.88 8.76 12.34
N GLY A 150 -14.70 8.42 11.79
CA GLY A 150 -13.40 8.70 12.35
C GLY A 150 -12.94 7.72 13.44
N SER A 151 -13.74 6.73 13.78
CA SER A 151 -13.33 5.69 14.71
C SER A 151 -12.32 4.73 14.08
N LEU A 152 -11.58 4.01 14.93
CA LEU A 152 -10.57 3.04 14.53
C LEU A 152 -11.01 1.63 14.94
N ALA A 153 -10.78 0.66 14.06
CA ALA A 153 -10.89 -0.75 14.34
C ALA A 153 -9.55 -1.43 14.06
N ALA A 154 -9.12 -2.33 14.93
CA ALA A 154 -7.88 -3.08 14.75
C ALA A 154 -8.07 -4.55 15.12
N PHE A 155 -7.40 -5.42 14.38
CA PHE A 155 -7.53 -6.87 14.46
C PHE A 155 -6.18 -7.56 14.30
N GLY A 156 -6.07 -8.77 14.80
CA GLY A 156 -4.87 -9.58 14.70
C GLY A 156 -4.08 -9.63 16.02
N ASP A 157 -2.76 -9.78 15.93
CA ASP A 157 -1.91 -9.87 17.13
C ASP A 157 -1.97 -8.58 17.95
N ASN A 158 -2.12 -8.74 19.27
CA ASN A 158 -2.16 -7.64 20.25
C ASN A 158 -1.16 -7.85 21.40
N SER A 159 -0.14 -8.67 21.20
CA SER A 159 0.84 -9.02 22.24
C SER A 159 1.58 -7.82 22.82
N TYR A 160 1.67 -6.73 22.06
CA TYR A 160 2.31 -5.47 22.44
C TYR A 160 1.33 -4.29 22.53
N GLY A 161 0.02 -4.53 22.44
CA GLY A 161 -1.01 -3.49 22.48
C GLY A 161 -1.21 -2.76 21.16
N GLN A 162 -0.76 -3.32 20.02
CA GLN A 162 -0.86 -2.72 18.69
C GLN A 162 -2.29 -2.60 18.17
N CYS A 163 -3.23 -3.36 18.74
CA CYS A 163 -4.65 -3.26 18.46
C CYS A 163 -5.44 -2.44 19.47
N ASP A 164 -4.80 -1.85 20.48
CA ASP A 164 -5.45 -1.04 21.52
C ASP A 164 -5.78 0.39 21.01
N VAL A 165 -6.36 0.48 19.83
CA VAL A 165 -6.61 1.76 19.11
C VAL A 165 -7.50 2.73 19.88
N GLN A 166 -8.39 2.25 20.74
CA GLN A 166 -9.24 3.11 21.58
C GLN A 166 -8.43 3.94 22.57
N LYS A 167 -7.29 3.43 23.04
CA LYS A 167 -6.38 4.18 23.92
C LYS A 167 -5.71 5.34 23.18
N LEU A 168 -5.46 5.19 21.88
CA LEU A 168 -4.89 6.24 21.01
C LEU A 168 -5.89 7.38 20.80
N ALA A 169 -7.15 7.05 20.50
CA ALA A 169 -8.22 8.04 20.33
C ALA A 169 -8.45 8.84 21.63
N ALA A 170 -8.43 8.16 22.79
CA ALA A 170 -8.59 8.81 24.09
C ALA A 170 -7.40 9.72 24.46
N LYS A 171 -6.20 9.46 23.94
CA LYS A 171 -5.02 10.30 24.14
C LYS A 171 -5.06 11.53 23.24
N ALA A 172 -5.41 11.38 21.96
CA ALA A 172 -5.53 12.47 21.00
C ALA A 172 -6.63 13.49 21.37
N ALA A 173 -7.65 13.05 22.12
CA ALA A 173 -8.72 13.94 22.60
C ALA A 173 -8.33 14.79 23.83
N LYS A 174 -7.13 14.60 24.40
CA LYS A 174 -6.62 15.32 25.57
C LYS A 174 -5.55 16.36 25.25
N ASP A 175 -5.01 16.32 24.05
CA ASP A 175 -4.06 17.28 23.50
C ASP A 175 -4.78 18.31 22.60
#